data_89fce47761fc4d481a7e22bee1612439
#
_entry.id   89fce47761fc4d481a7e22bee1612439
#
_cell.length_a   1.000
_cell.length_b   1.000
_cell.length_c   1.000
_cell.angle_alpha   90.00
_cell.angle_beta   90.00
_cell.angle_gamma   90.00
#
_symmetry.space_group_name_H-M   'P 1'
#
loop_
_entity.id
_entity.type
_entity.pdbx_description
1 polymer ?
#
loop_
_entity_poly.entity_id
_entity_poly.type
_entity_poly.pdbx_seq_one_letter_code
_entity_poly.pdbx_strand_id
1 'polypeptide(L)'
;DLSPGRKCVASAVSRCCREGSEKIPRVGSKEKIRQYLLNNIGRVIESSELQAAADGAVQYSRRLRELRDEEGWPILSHHDSTDLKPGQHLLREEPATQYQPEFARTISARLRAEVLDRNGFTCQMCGIAPGDID
;
A
#
# COMPACT_ATOMS: atom_id res chain seq x y z
N ASP A 1 -4.77 43.10 58.12
CA ASP A 1 -4.53 43.14 56.68
C ASP A 1 -4.99 41.83 56.05
N LEU A 2 -6.20 41.81 55.59
CA LEU A 2 -6.84 40.69 54.96
C LEU A 2 -6.80 40.90 53.44
N SER A 3 -5.91 40.18 52.76
CA SER A 3 -5.89 40.13 51.31
C SER A 3 -7.12 39.37 50.83
N PRO A 4 -7.95 39.90 49.95
CA PRO A 4 -9.07 39.19 49.41
C PRO A 4 -8.62 38.12 48.41
N GLY A 5 -9.15 36.94 48.64
CA GLY A 5 -8.91 35.74 47.83
C GLY A 5 -9.15 35.96 46.35
N ARG A 6 -8.17 35.60 45.57
CA ARG A 6 -8.33 35.45 44.10
C ARG A 6 -9.24 34.26 43.83
N LYS A 7 -10.43 34.57 43.46
CA LYS A 7 -11.33 33.58 42.87
C LYS A 7 -10.73 33.10 41.54
N CYS A 8 -10.26 31.89 41.52
CA CYS A 8 -9.93 31.21 40.28
C CYS A 8 -11.20 31.11 39.44
N VAL A 9 -11.31 31.90 38.41
CA VAL A 9 -12.35 31.73 37.38
C VAL A 9 -12.04 30.46 36.59
N ALA A 10 -12.73 29.39 36.94
CA ALA A 10 -12.68 28.09 36.31
C ALA A 10 -13.34 28.08 34.91
N SER A 11 -13.10 29.10 34.10
CA SER A 11 -13.77 29.27 32.81
C SER A 11 -12.88 29.29 31.57
N ALA A 12 -11.56 29.14 31.73
CA ALA A 12 -10.65 29.26 30.61
C ALA A 12 -9.92 27.96 30.23
N VAL A 13 -10.18 26.85 30.91
CA VAL A 13 -9.44 25.60 30.67
C VAL A 13 -10.15 24.66 29.67
N SER A 14 -11.38 25.01 29.28
CA SER A 14 -12.20 24.15 28.43
C SER A 14 -11.98 24.33 26.92
N ARG A 15 -11.11 25.23 26.48
CA ARG A 15 -10.88 25.46 25.04
C ARG A 15 -9.54 24.99 24.51
N CYS A 16 -8.63 24.57 25.38
CA CYS A 16 -7.30 24.15 24.95
C CYS A 16 -7.18 22.67 24.52
N CYS A 17 -8.25 21.87 24.68
CA CYS A 17 -8.20 20.46 24.34
C CYS A 17 -8.90 20.12 23.01
N ARG A 18 -9.17 21.12 22.17
CA ARG A 18 -9.73 20.89 20.83
C ARG A 18 -8.79 21.28 19.70
N GLU A 19 -7.53 21.48 19.98
CA GLU A 19 -6.55 21.68 18.93
C GLU A 19 -5.97 20.35 18.50
N GLY A 20 -6.36 19.96 17.30
CA GLY A 20 -5.62 18.99 16.51
C GLY A 20 -5.78 17.56 16.97
N SER A 21 -6.95 16.96 16.77
CA SER A 21 -6.94 15.58 16.32
C SER A 21 -6.30 15.60 14.93
N GLU A 22 -4.99 15.82 14.91
CA GLU A 22 -4.16 15.48 13.76
C GLU A 22 -4.44 14.01 13.51
N LYS A 23 -5.22 13.72 12.48
CA LYS A 23 -5.39 12.37 11.99
C LYS A 23 -4.00 11.90 11.62
N ILE A 24 -3.34 11.22 12.55
CA ILE A 24 -2.11 10.48 12.26
C ILE A 24 -2.48 9.63 11.05
N PRO A 25 -1.89 9.86 9.88
CA PRO A 25 -2.22 9.09 8.69
C PRO A 25 -2.01 7.62 9.07
N ARG A 26 -3.08 6.84 9.01
CA ARG A 26 -2.97 5.41 9.29
C ARG A 26 -2.06 4.83 8.24
N VAL A 27 -0.82 4.57 8.61
CA VAL A 27 0.17 3.94 7.75
C VAL A 27 -0.40 2.60 7.31
N GLY A 28 -0.62 2.44 6.01
CA GLY A 28 -1.17 1.20 5.45
C GLY A 28 -0.23 0.02 5.69
N SER A 29 -0.77 -1.20 5.71
CA SER A 29 0.01 -2.42 5.89
C SER A 29 1.13 -2.58 4.86
N LYS A 30 0.96 -2.11 3.63
CA LYS A 30 1.99 -2.07 2.59
C LYS A 30 3.20 -1.23 3.02
N GLU A 31 2.94 -0.03 3.55
CA GLU A 31 4.00 0.89 3.99
C GLU A 31 4.75 0.36 5.21
N LYS A 32 4.06 -0.32 6.11
CA LYS A 32 4.70 -0.97 7.28
C LYS A 32 5.64 -2.08 6.84
N ILE A 33 5.21 -2.92 5.89
CA ILE A 33 6.06 -3.96 5.30
C ILE A 33 7.27 -3.33 4.60
N ARG A 34 7.07 -2.24 3.86
CA ARG A 34 8.15 -1.49 3.20
C ARG A 34 9.22 -1.05 4.19
N GLN A 35 8.82 -0.37 5.25
CA GLN A 35 9.73 0.11 6.29
C GLN A 35 10.44 -1.05 7.00
N TYR A 36 9.73 -2.13 7.27
CA TYR A 36 10.32 -3.31 7.90
C TYR A 36 11.40 -3.96 7.03
N LEU A 37 11.14 -4.10 5.72
CA LEU A 37 12.10 -4.62 4.76
C LEU A 37 13.34 -3.74 4.64
N LEU A 38 13.18 -2.41 4.58
CA LEU A 38 14.29 -1.46 4.52
C LEU A 38 15.18 -1.51 5.76
N ASN A 39 14.59 -1.72 6.93
CA ASN A 39 15.34 -1.85 8.18
C ASN A 39 16.09 -3.19 8.29
N ASN A 40 15.79 -4.18 7.45
CA ASN A 40 16.35 -5.53 7.50
C ASN A 40 16.94 -5.97 6.16
N ILE A 41 17.55 -5.06 5.40
CA ILE A 41 18.21 -5.39 4.12
C ILE A 41 19.31 -6.44 4.34
N GLY A 42 19.35 -7.46 3.49
CA GLY A 42 20.33 -8.56 3.57
C GLY A 42 20.03 -9.59 4.66
N ARG A 43 18.95 -9.45 5.43
CA ARG A 43 18.52 -10.41 6.43
C ARG A 43 17.41 -11.31 5.86
N VAL A 44 17.48 -12.60 6.17
CA VAL A 44 16.36 -13.53 5.90
C VAL A 44 15.24 -13.24 6.89
N ILE A 45 14.07 -12.95 6.37
CA ILE A 45 12.87 -12.57 7.13
C ILE A 45 11.83 -13.68 6.94
N GLU A 46 11.19 -14.09 8.02
CA GLU A 46 10.11 -15.06 7.96
C GLU A 46 8.76 -14.41 7.65
N SER A 47 7.88 -15.19 7.05
CA SER A 47 6.50 -14.77 6.76
C SER A 47 5.75 -14.33 8.00
N SER A 48 6.00 -14.95 9.15
CA SER A 48 5.45 -14.58 10.45
C SER A 48 5.87 -13.19 10.90
N GLU A 49 7.12 -12.81 10.68
CA GLU A 49 7.66 -11.48 10.99
C GLU A 49 7.02 -10.41 10.10
N LEU A 50 6.86 -10.69 8.80
CA LEU A 50 6.20 -9.79 7.85
C LEU A 50 4.72 -9.60 8.18
N GLN A 51 4.04 -10.66 8.58
CA GLN A 51 2.66 -10.59 9.01
C GLN A 51 2.51 -9.76 10.29
N ALA A 52 3.40 -9.94 11.25
CA ALA A 52 3.43 -9.14 12.47
C ALA A 52 3.73 -7.66 12.18
N ALA A 53 4.68 -7.37 11.30
CA ALA A 53 4.99 -6.01 10.84
C ALA A 53 3.79 -5.32 10.15
N ALA A 54 2.93 -6.11 9.50
CA ALA A 54 1.71 -5.65 8.85
C ALA A 54 0.48 -5.60 9.81
N ASP A 55 0.69 -5.56 11.13
CA ASP A 55 -0.36 -5.64 12.17
C ASP A 55 -1.24 -6.91 12.08
N GLY A 56 -0.67 -8.04 11.74
CA GLY A 56 -1.39 -9.30 11.58
C GLY A 56 -2.23 -9.39 10.31
N ALA A 57 -1.99 -8.53 9.33
CA ALA A 57 -2.75 -8.53 8.08
C ALA A 57 -2.62 -9.87 7.34
N VAL A 58 -3.75 -10.55 7.13
CA VAL A 58 -3.81 -11.85 6.43
C VAL A 58 -3.27 -11.74 5.00
N GLN A 59 -3.39 -10.57 4.38
CA GLN A 59 -3.00 -10.35 2.99
C GLN A 59 -1.58 -9.76 2.83
N TYR A 60 -0.68 -9.96 3.80
CA TYR A 60 0.71 -9.48 3.69
C TYR A 60 1.42 -10.00 2.44
N SER A 61 1.17 -11.24 2.03
CA SER A 61 1.76 -11.85 0.84
C SER A 61 1.37 -11.15 -0.47
N ARG A 62 0.14 -10.64 -0.55
CA ARG A 62 -0.31 -9.81 -1.66
C ARG A 62 0.47 -8.50 -1.70
N ARG A 63 0.63 -7.84 -0.55
CA ARG A 63 1.40 -6.58 -0.46
C ARG A 63 2.87 -6.79 -0.83
N LEU A 64 3.43 -7.94 -0.46
CA LEU A 64 4.78 -8.30 -0.84
C LEU A 64 4.94 -8.47 -2.36
N ARG A 65 3.96 -9.10 -3.02
CA ARG A 65 3.94 -9.19 -4.49
C ARG A 65 3.79 -7.82 -5.15
N GLU A 66 2.91 -6.97 -4.64
CA GLU A 66 2.75 -5.59 -5.15
C GLU A 66 4.08 -4.83 -5.09
N LEU A 67 4.85 -4.96 -4.00
CA LEU A 67 6.17 -4.36 -3.90
C LEU A 67 7.15 -4.91 -4.93
N ARG A 68 7.15 -6.23 -5.14
CA ARG A 68 8.05 -6.88 -6.10
C ARG A 68 7.66 -6.60 -7.55
N ASP A 69 6.38 -6.78 -7.90
CA ASP A 69 5.92 -6.78 -9.27
C ASP A 69 5.57 -5.37 -9.80
N GLU A 70 5.09 -4.48 -8.93
CA GLU A 70 4.69 -3.13 -9.30
C GLU A 70 5.80 -2.10 -9.06
N GLU A 71 6.56 -2.26 -7.99
CA GLU A 71 7.60 -1.32 -7.58
C GLU A 71 9.03 -1.86 -7.83
N GLY A 72 9.16 -3.10 -8.30
CA GLY A 72 10.44 -3.69 -8.69
C GLY A 72 11.42 -3.92 -7.55
N TRP A 73 10.92 -4.20 -6.36
CA TRP A 73 11.78 -4.49 -5.22
C TRP A 73 12.50 -5.82 -5.40
N PRO A 74 13.82 -5.89 -5.18
CA PRO A 74 14.61 -7.12 -5.29
C PRO A 74 14.37 -8.06 -4.10
N ILE A 75 13.12 -8.47 -3.92
CA ILE A 75 12.69 -9.39 -2.86
C ILE A 75 12.82 -10.81 -3.38
N LEU A 76 13.75 -11.57 -2.84
CA LEU A 76 13.94 -12.97 -3.15
C LEU A 76 13.06 -13.86 -2.27
N SER A 77 12.55 -14.92 -2.85
CA SER A 77 11.81 -15.98 -2.18
C SER A 77 12.49 -17.33 -2.38
N HIS A 78 11.96 -18.40 -1.79
CA HIS A 78 12.47 -19.76 -1.98
C HIS A 78 12.42 -20.26 -3.44
N HIS A 79 11.63 -19.59 -4.30
CA HIS A 79 11.61 -19.89 -5.75
C HIS A 79 12.80 -19.27 -6.48
N ASP A 80 13.32 -18.17 -5.95
CA ASP A 80 14.37 -17.38 -6.58
C ASP A 80 15.77 -17.80 -6.08
N SER A 81 15.84 -18.38 -4.88
CA SER A 81 17.08 -18.83 -4.25
C SER A 81 16.89 -20.15 -3.51
N THR A 82 17.79 -21.09 -3.75
CA THR A 82 17.84 -22.40 -3.08
C THR A 82 18.22 -22.31 -1.60
N ASP A 83 18.82 -21.20 -1.19
CA ASP A 83 19.27 -20.97 0.19
C ASP A 83 18.10 -20.57 1.13
N LEU A 84 16.96 -20.20 0.55
CA LEU A 84 15.76 -19.79 1.29
C LEU A 84 14.78 -20.95 1.44
N LYS A 85 14.25 -21.11 2.64
CA LYS A 85 13.17 -22.06 2.92
C LYS A 85 11.81 -21.51 2.52
N PRO A 86 10.80 -22.36 2.28
CA PRO A 86 9.42 -21.91 2.07
C PRO A 86 8.97 -20.99 3.22
N GLY A 87 8.41 -19.83 2.85
CA GLY A 87 7.99 -18.83 3.83
C GLY A 87 9.08 -17.85 4.27
N GLN A 88 10.27 -17.95 3.71
CA GLN A 88 11.36 -17.00 3.93
C GLN A 88 11.50 -16.03 2.75
N HIS A 89 11.81 -14.79 3.07
CA HIS A 89 12.01 -13.70 2.12
C HIS A 89 13.30 -12.95 2.45
N LEU A 90 13.98 -12.44 1.45
CA LEU A 90 15.21 -11.68 1.58
C LEU A 90 15.13 -10.44 0.68
N LEU A 91 15.28 -9.25 1.25
CA LEU A 91 15.55 -8.06 0.46
C LEU A 91 17.04 -7.95 0.21
N ARG A 92 17.48 -8.12 -1.03
CA ARG A 92 18.88 -8.16 -1.39
C ARG A 92 19.57 -6.82 -1.27
N GLU A 93 18.90 -5.78 -1.77
CA GLU A 93 19.43 -4.42 -1.84
C GLU A 93 18.30 -3.40 -1.78
N GLU A 94 18.63 -2.14 -1.61
CA GLU A 94 17.66 -1.06 -1.64
C GLU A 94 17.02 -0.96 -3.03
N PRO A 95 15.67 -0.84 -3.13
CA PRO A 95 14.99 -0.76 -4.41
C PRO A 95 15.40 0.48 -5.19
N ALA A 96 15.55 0.34 -6.50
CA ALA A 96 15.84 1.46 -7.39
C ALA A 96 14.67 2.47 -7.36
N THR A 97 14.99 3.75 -7.27
CA THR A 97 14.00 4.85 -7.17
C THR A 97 13.10 4.96 -8.41
N GLN A 98 13.54 4.39 -9.55
CA GLN A 98 12.81 4.42 -10.82
C GLN A 98 12.68 3.02 -11.38
N TYR A 99 11.65 2.31 -10.94
CA TYR A 99 11.24 1.06 -11.57
C TYR A 99 10.14 1.34 -12.59
N GLN A 100 10.37 0.93 -13.82
CA GLN A 100 9.34 0.88 -14.84
C GLN A 100 9.02 -0.59 -15.11
N PRO A 101 7.80 -1.05 -14.83
CA PRO A 101 7.44 -2.43 -15.11
C PRO A 101 7.55 -2.68 -16.62
N GLU A 102 8.25 -3.75 -16.97
CA GLU A 102 8.47 -4.15 -18.37
C GLU A 102 7.16 -4.34 -19.15
N PHE A 103 6.11 -4.74 -18.43
CA PHE A 103 4.76 -4.90 -18.98
C PHE A 103 3.75 -4.08 -18.19
N ALA A 104 3.40 -2.90 -18.69
CA ALA A 104 2.25 -2.18 -18.19
C ALA A 104 0.97 -2.92 -18.62
N ARG A 105 0.25 -3.50 -17.66
CA ARG A 105 -1.05 -4.16 -17.92
C ARG A 105 -2.16 -3.17 -18.30
N THR A 106 -1.87 -1.90 -18.27
CA THR A 106 -2.80 -0.84 -18.62
C THR A 106 -2.84 -0.65 -20.14
N ILE A 107 -3.96 -0.99 -20.74
CA ILE A 107 -4.23 -0.68 -22.14
C ILE A 107 -4.31 0.85 -22.26
N SER A 108 -3.54 1.44 -23.17
CA SER A 108 -3.59 2.89 -23.41
C SER A 108 -5.01 3.32 -23.80
N ALA A 109 -5.42 4.51 -23.36
CA ALA A 109 -6.74 5.07 -23.70
C ALA A 109 -6.97 5.13 -25.22
N ARG A 110 -5.92 5.43 -26.00
CA ARG A 110 -5.96 5.46 -27.46
C ARG A 110 -6.27 4.08 -28.04
N LEU A 111 -5.55 3.04 -27.61
CA LEU A 111 -5.78 1.68 -28.10
C LEU A 111 -7.16 1.16 -27.72
N ARG A 112 -7.60 1.49 -26.51
CA ARG A 112 -8.96 1.16 -26.05
C ARG A 112 -10.02 1.81 -26.91
N ALA A 113 -9.88 3.11 -27.22
CA ALA A 113 -10.80 3.83 -28.08
C ALA A 113 -10.83 3.24 -29.49
N GLU A 114 -9.68 2.93 -30.08
CA GLU A 114 -9.56 2.32 -31.42
C GLU A 114 -10.24 0.95 -31.50
N VAL A 115 -10.05 0.11 -30.47
CA VAL A 115 -10.71 -1.21 -30.43
C VAL A 115 -12.22 -1.07 -30.27
N LEU A 116 -12.70 -0.15 -29.46
CA LEU A 116 -14.13 0.11 -29.27
C LEU A 116 -14.77 0.66 -30.55
N ASP A 117 -14.11 1.61 -31.22
CA ASP A 117 -14.57 2.18 -32.48
C ASP A 117 -14.64 1.12 -33.59
N ARG A 118 -13.60 0.30 -33.72
CA ARG A 118 -13.57 -0.81 -34.70
C ARG A 118 -14.72 -1.80 -34.50
N ASN A 119 -15.12 -2.05 -33.27
CA ASN A 119 -16.20 -3.01 -32.93
C ASN A 119 -17.57 -2.32 -32.77
N GLY A 120 -17.70 -1.04 -33.11
CA GLY A 120 -18.95 -0.27 -33.00
C GLY A 120 -19.52 -0.25 -31.59
N PHE A 121 -18.63 -0.25 -30.56
CA PHE A 121 -19.01 -0.32 -29.13
C PHE A 121 -19.89 -1.53 -28.74
N THR A 122 -19.93 -2.57 -29.59
CA THR A 122 -20.76 -3.75 -29.40
C THR A 122 -19.98 -4.83 -28.66
N CYS A 123 -20.62 -5.51 -27.71
CA CYS A 123 -20.03 -6.67 -27.05
C CYS A 123 -19.86 -7.83 -28.03
N GLN A 124 -18.62 -8.29 -28.21
CA GLN A 124 -18.31 -9.38 -29.16
C GLN A 124 -18.80 -10.76 -28.68
N MET A 125 -19.19 -10.89 -27.42
CA MET A 125 -19.69 -12.14 -26.86
C MET A 125 -21.23 -12.26 -26.95
N CYS A 126 -21.95 -11.18 -26.63
CA CYS A 126 -23.42 -11.19 -26.57
C CYS A 126 -24.10 -10.28 -27.59
N GLY A 127 -23.35 -9.46 -28.33
CA GLY A 127 -23.88 -8.58 -29.36
C GLY A 127 -24.61 -7.32 -28.84
N ILE A 128 -24.64 -7.09 -27.54
CA ILE A 128 -25.33 -5.92 -26.95
C ILE A 128 -24.52 -4.65 -27.23
N ALA A 129 -25.15 -3.64 -27.78
CA ALA A 129 -24.60 -2.30 -27.96
C ALA A 129 -25.08 -1.32 -26.86
N PRO A 130 -24.36 -0.19 -26.63
CA PRO A 130 -24.85 0.87 -25.75
C PRO A 130 -26.13 1.45 -26.33
N GLY A 131 -27.23 1.27 -25.65
CA GLY A 131 -28.56 1.69 -26.10
C GLY A 131 -29.57 0.55 -26.25
N ASP A 132 -29.13 -0.70 -26.19
CA ASP A 132 -30.00 -1.88 -26.21
C ASP A 132 -30.49 -2.27 -24.80
N ILE A 133 -30.14 -1.48 -23.79
CA ILE A 133 -30.54 -1.70 -22.40
C ILE A 133 -31.64 -0.68 -22.07
N ASP A 134 -32.89 -1.15 -22.13
CA ASP A 134 -34.06 -0.43 -21.58
C ASP A 134 -34.21 -0.69 -20.07
#